data_ec2064a3cc7c70e2a9857a28b4409d61
#
_entry.id   ec2064a3cc7c70e2a9857a28b4409d61
#
_cell.length_a   1.000
_cell.length_b   1.000
_cell.length_c   1.000
_cell.angle_alpha   90.00
_cell.angle_beta   90.00
_cell.angle_gamma   90.00
#
_symmetry.space_group_name_H-M   'P 1'
#
loop_
_entity.id
_entity.type
_entity.pdbx_description
1 polymer ?
#
loop_
_entity_poly.entity_id
_entity_poly.type
_entity_poly.pdbx_seq_one_letter_code
_entity_poly.pdbx_strand_id
1 'polypeptide(L)'
;MCGRYYVNDETAREIEAVIRQADQKLSNKIFGNISFLAREIHPTDVVPVIVLNGQKLSCRTQRWGFSGFTDKQVIFNARSESVLEKRMFRESTLHRRIVVPAAWFYEWNQRKEKNIFSSKEQPVIFMAGIYNYDQDEERFVILTTAANESMKPVHDRMPLILEKEEILPWIFNEKKAEQMLHKTPCLLERKTDFEQMTLF
;
A
#
# COMPACT_ATOMS: atom_id res chain seq x y z
N MET A 1 10.05 -8.81 2.35
CA MET A 1 9.31 -7.50 2.34
C MET A 1 8.40 -7.47 1.13
N CYS A 2 7.16 -7.01 1.30
CA CYS A 2 6.13 -6.99 0.25
C CYS A 2 6.67 -6.38 -1.07
N GLY A 3 6.96 -7.26 -2.02
CA GLY A 3 7.45 -6.92 -3.36
C GLY A 3 6.47 -7.34 -4.46
N ARG A 4 5.24 -7.73 -4.08
CA ARG A 4 4.19 -8.14 -5.01
C ARG A 4 2.81 -8.05 -4.34
N TYR A 5 1.82 -7.51 -5.05
CA TYR A 5 0.44 -7.52 -4.62
C TYR A 5 -0.51 -7.73 -5.80
N TYR A 6 -1.78 -7.91 -5.55
CA TYR A 6 -2.79 -8.15 -6.57
C TYR A 6 -3.89 -7.10 -6.50
N VAL A 7 -4.35 -6.68 -7.66
CA VAL A 7 -5.51 -5.80 -7.82
C VAL A 7 -6.57 -6.49 -8.68
N ASN A 8 -7.84 -6.19 -8.42
CA ASN A 8 -8.99 -6.72 -9.16
C ASN A 8 -10.13 -5.69 -9.21
N ASP A 9 -11.27 -6.07 -9.76
CA ASP A 9 -12.44 -5.19 -9.86
C ASP A 9 -12.95 -4.71 -8.50
N GLU A 10 -12.80 -5.53 -7.45
CA GLU A 10 -13.16 -5.15 -6.08
C GLU A 10 -12.27 -4.02 -5.56
N THR A 11 -10.97 -4.07 -5.89
CA THR A 11 -10.03 -2.99 -5.58
C THR A 11 -10.49 -1.66 -6.19
N ALA A 12 -10.97 -1.68 -7.44
CA ALA A 12 -11.51 -0.50 -8.12
C ALA A 12 -12.76 0.06 -7.41
N ARG A 13 -13.70 -0.82 -7.04
CA ARG A 13 -14.94 -0.44 -6.33
C ARG A 13 -14.64 0.19 -4.97
N GLU A 14 -13.70 -0.37 -4.21
CA GLU A 14 -13.32 0.15 -2.91
C GLU A 14 -12.59 1.50 -2.99
N ILE A 15 -11.75 1.72 -3.98
CA ILE A 15 -11.17 3.04 -4.25
C ILE A 15 -12.27 4.06 -4.50
N GLU A 16 -13.24 3.71 -5.35
CA GLU A 16 -14.39 4.58 -5.66
C GLU A 16 -15.21 4.88 -4.40
N ALA A 17 -15.48 3.87 -3.58
CA ALA A 17 -16.25 4.03 -2.34
C ALA A 17 -15.56 4.97 -1.35
N VAL A 18 -14.24 4.83 -1.16
CA VAL A 18 -13.44 5.69 -0.28
C VAL A 18 -13.45 7.15 -0.76
N ILE A 19 -13.26 7.38 -2.06
CA ILE A 19 -13.24 8.73 -2.62
C ILE A 19 -14.63 9.38 -2.53
N ARG A 20 -15.71 8.65 -2.83
CA ARG A 20 -17.09 9.14 -2.71
C ARG A 20 -17.50 9.44 -1.27
N GLN A 21 -17.05 8.62 -0.32
CA GLN A 21 -17.28 8.88 1.10
C GLN A 21 -16.63 10.18 1.57
N ALA A 22 -15.45 10.50 1.04
CA ALA A 22 -14.73 11.74 1.34
C ALA A 22 -15.37 12.98 0.68
N ASP A 23 -16.02 12.84 -0.47
CA ASP A 23 -16.68 13.93 -1.19
C ASP A 23 -18.00 13.47 -1.83
N GLN A 24 -19.09 13.61 -1.07
CA GLN A 24 -20.45 13.24 -1.49
C GLN A 24 -20.97 14.02 -2.72
N LYS A 25 -20.31 15.12 -3.12
CA LYS A 25 -20.68 15.94 -4.28
C LYS A 25 -20.04 15.47 -5.59
N LEU A 26 -19.19 14.44 -5.55
CA LEU A 26 -18.58 13.90 -6.76
C LEU A 26 -19.61 13.15 -7.59
N SER A 27 -20.08 13.80 -8.66
CA SER A 27 -20.98 13.18 -9.65
C SER A 27 -20.27 12.55 -10.84
N ASN A 28 -18.97 12.80 -11.01
CA ASN A 28 -18.21 12.41 -12.21
C ASN A 28 -17.38 11.14 -11.98
N LYS A 29 -16.98 10.50 -13.09
CA LYS A 29 -16.10 9.33 -13.10
C LYS A 29 -14.82 9.60 -12.31
N ILE A 30 -14.61 8.88 -11.22
CA ILE A 30 -13.45 9.01 -10.33
C ILE A 30 -12.17 8.58 -11.04
N PHE A 31 -12.26 7.59 -11.90
CA PHE A 31 -11.11 7.01 -12.57
C PHE A 31 -10.74 7.71 -13.89
N GLY A 32 -11.60 8.56 -14.46
CA GLY A 32 -11.34 9.15 -15.77
C GLY A 32 -10.98 8.06 -16.81
N ASN A 33 -9.72 8.07 -17.30
CA ASN A 33 -9.18 7.08 -18.24
C ASN A 33 -8.37 5.98 -17.56
N ILE A 34 -8.40 5.86 -16.20
CA ILE A 34 -7.67 4.83 -15.49
C ILE A 34 -8.37 3.48 -15.70
N SER A 35 -7.66 2.55 -16.31
CA SER A 35 -8.12 1.16 -16.49
C SER A 35 -7.66 0.32 -15.30
N PHE A 36 -8.60 -0.39 -14.68
CA PHE A 36 -8.31 -1.42 -13.69
C PHE A 36 -8.38 -2.78 -14.38
N LEU A 37 -7.22 -3.37 -14.62
CA LEU A 37 -7.11 -4.76 -15.05
C LEU A 37 -6.70 -5.60 -13.85
N ALA A 38 -7.42 -6.70 -13.62
CA ALA A 38 -7.08 -7.67 -12.59
C ALA A 38 -5.71 -8.29 -12.90
N ARG A 39 -4.70 -8.01 -12.08
CA ARG A 39 -3.33 -8.49 -12.29
C ARG A 39 -2.45 -8.44 -11.05
N GLU A 40 -1.36 -9.19 -11.09
CA GLU A 40 -0.24 -9.00 -10.18
C GLU A 40 0.48 -7.67 -10.48
N ILE A 41 0.91 -7.01 -9.41
CA ILE A 41 1.66 -5.76 -9.44
C ILE A 41 3.06 -6.01 -8.89
N HIS A 42 4.04 -5.53 -9.63
CA HIS A 42 5.46 -5.62 -9.31
C HIS A 42 6.09 -4.24 -9.16
N PRO A 43 7.24 -4.12 -8.43
CA PRO A 43 8.02 -2.89 -8.46
C PRO A 43 8.29 -2.44 -9.91
N THR A 44 8.20 -1.14 -10.15
CA THR A 44 8.24 -0.44 -11.43
C THR A 44 6.93 -0.39 -12.23
N ASP A 45 5.89 -1.14 -11.84
CA ASP A 45 4.57 -0.98 -12.43
C ASP A 45 3.95 0.38 -12.11
N VAL A 46 3.17 0.90 -13.07
CA VAL A 46 2.32 2.08 -12.89
C VAL A 46 0.92 1.63 -12.50
N VAL A 47 0.46 2.08 -11.34
CA VAL A 47 -0.76 1.59 -10.70
C VAL A 47 -1.58 2.71 -10.07
N PRO A 48 -2.91 2.52 -9.94
CA PRO A 48 -3.76 3.46 -9.25
C PRO A 48 -3.48 3.50 -7.73
N VAL A 49 -3.44 4.71 -7.20
CA VAL A 49 -3.31 4.99 -5.76
C VAL A 49 -4.29 6.08 -5.35
N ILE A 50 -4.69 6.10 -4.08
CA ILE A 50 -5.49 7.18 -3.49
C ILE A 50 -4.55 8.27 -3.00
N VAL A 51 -4.77 9.49 -3.45
CA VAL A 51 -3.88 10.63 -3.19
C VAL A 51 -4.69 11.89 -2.88
N LEU A 52 -4.08 12.83 -2.15
CA LEU A 52 -4.61 14.17 -1.97
C LEU A 52 -4.40 15.00 -3.25
N ASN A 53 -5.47 15.59 -3.76
CA ASN A 53 -5.44 16.56 -4.86
C ASN A 53 -6.13 17.87 -4.43
N GLY A 54 -5.33 18.87 -4.08
CA GLY A 54 -5.84 20.06 -3.40
C GLY A 54 -6.41 19.69 -2.02
N GLN A 55 -7.72 19.84 -1.83
CA GLN A 55 -8.42 19.48 -0.59
C GLN A 55 -9.29 18.22 -0.73
N LYS A 56 -9.15 17.46 -1.83
CA LYS A 56 -10.00 16.32 -2.13
C LYS A 56 -9.17 15.06 -2.37
N LEU A 57 -9.75 13.92 -2.05
CA LEU A 57 -9.18 12.64 -2.48
C LEU A 57 -9.38 12.44 -3.97
N SER A 58 -8.41 11.86 -4.61
CA SER A 58 -8.48 11.44 -6.02
C SER A 58 -7.73 10.14 -6.25
N CYS A 59 -8.05 9.46 -7.34
CA CYS A 59 -7.26 8.35 -7.85
C CYS A 59 -6.28 8.88 -8.89
N ARG A 60 -5.00 8.55 -8.74
CA ARG A 60 -3.94 8.83 -9.73
C ARG A 60 -3.14 7.58 -9.98
N THR A 61 -2.53 7.49 -11.16
CA THR A 61 -1.55 6.46 -11.44
C THR A 61 -0.16 6.94 -11.07
N GLN A 62 0.58 6.12 -10.32
CA GLN A 62 1.96 6.40 -9.93
C GLN A 62 2.81 5.15 -10.14
N ARG A 63 4.11 5.31 -10.38
CA ARG A 63 5.05 4.20 -10.49
C ARG A 63 5.51 3.71 -9.12
N TRP A 64 5.45 2.40 -8.90
CA TRP A 64 5.92 1.80 -7.66
C TRP A 64 7.44 1.68 -7.62
N GLY A 65 8.07 2.44 -6.75
CA GLY A 65 9.50 2.43 -6.47
C GLY A 65 10.19 3.74 -6.81
N PHE A 66 10.91 4.30 -5.82
CA PHE A 66 11.83 5.40 -6.01
C PHE A 66 13.10 4.93 -6.70
N SER A 67 13.74 5.79 -7.46
CA SER A 67 15.11 5.55 -7.94
C SER A 67 16.06 5.43 -6.76
N GLY A 68 16.90 4.41 -6.78
CA GLY A 68 17.93 4.20 -5.78
C GLY A 68 19.21 4.99 -6.06
N PHE A 69 20.27 4.62 -5.35
CA PHE A 69 21.59 5.28 -5.50
C PHE A 69 22.31 4.92 -6.80
N THR A 70 21.84 3.89 -7.49
CA THR A 70 22.34 3.49 -8.82
C THR A 70 21.16 3.34 -9.77
N ASP A 71 21.38 3.49 -11.07
CA ASP A 71 20.36 3.43 -12.12
C ASP A 71 19.56 2.11 -12.16
N LYS A 72 20.10 1.05 -11.57
CA LYS A 72 19.47 -0.29 -11.52
C LYS A 72 18.74 -0.56 -10.20
N GLN A 73 18.90 0.29 -9.20
CA GLN A 73 18.32 0.07 -7.88
C GLN A 73 16.96 0.74 -7.77
N VAL A 74 15.95 -0.04 -7.35
CA VAL A 74 14.62 0.44 -7.07
C VAL A 74 14.31 0.26 -5.58
N ILE A 75 13.95 1.35 -4.92
CA ILE A 75 13.51 1.34 -3.52
C ILE A 75 11.99 1.34 -3.51
N PHE A 76 11.38 0.19 -3.27
CA PHE A 76 9.93 0.02 -3.35
C PHE A 76 9.24 -0.06 -1.99
N ASN A 77 10.02 -0.14 -0.89
CA ASN A 77 9.51 -0.10 0.48
C ASN A 77 10.35 0.82 1.36
N ALA A 78 9.72 1.43 2.36
CA ALA A 78 10.39 2.20 3.41
C ALA A 78 9.91 1.76 4.80
N ARG A 79 10.80 1.72 5.79
CA ARG A 79 10.45 1.36 7.17
C ARG A 79 9.75 2.53 7.85
N SER A 80 8.53 2.34 8.34
CA SER A 80 7.71 3.38 8.96
C SER A 80 8.39 3.98 10.21
N GLU A 81 9.11 3.16 10.97
CA GLU A 81 9.78 3.59 12.21
C GLU A 81 10.88 4.63 12.00
N SER A 82 11.53 4.61 10.83
CA SER A 82 12.67 5.48 10.52
C SER A 82 12.43 6.41 9.33
N VAL A 83 11.22 6.45 8.79
CA VAL A 83 10.91 7.19 7.57
C VAL A 83 11.08 8.71 7.74
N LEU A 84 10.81 9.24 8.92
CA LEU A 84 10.98 10.67 9.24
C LEU A 84 12.45 11.07 9.46
N GLU A 85 13.31 10.11 9.81
CA GLU A 85 14.74 10.36 10.03
C GLU A 85 15.53 10.37 8.72
N LYS A 86 15.04 9.65 7.70
CA LYS A 86 15.73 9.51 6.42
C LYS A 86 15.37 10.65 5.48
N ARG A 87 16.38 11.44 5.05
CA ARG A 87 16.21 12.57 4.14
C ARG A 87 15.41 12.22 2.88
N MET A 88 15.59 11.03 2.32
CA MET A 88 14.90 10.58 1.12
C MET A 88 13.37 10.50 1.29
N PHE A 89 12.88 10.20 2.51
CA PHE A 89 11.48 9.92 2.75
C PHE A 89 10.76 11.01 3.56
N ARG A 90 11.50 11.79 4.35
CA ARG A 90 10.94 12.74 5.32
C ARG A 90 9.91 13.68 4.72
N GLU A 91 10.28 14.42 3.66
CA GLU A 91 9.38 15.39 3.02
C GLU A 91 8.14 14.72 2.40
N SER A 92 8.32 13.51 1.85
CA SER A 92 7.21 12.72 1.32
C SER A 92 6.28 12.24 2.43
N THR A 93 6.83 11.87 3.59
CA THR A 93 6.04 11.43 4.75
C THR A 93 5.22 12.57 5.34
N LEU A 94 5.75 13.78 5.38
CA LEU A 94 5.05 14.95 5.90
C LEU A 94 3.96 15.45 4.96
N HIS A 95 4.19 15.45 3.63
CA HIS A 95 3.36 16.20 2.70
C HIS A 95 2.79 15.39 1.52
N ARG A 96 3.26 14.18 1.28
CA ARG A 96 2.92 13.40 0.07
C ARG A 96 2.55 11.95 0.43
N ARG A 97 1.56 11.82 1.32
CA ARG A 97 1.02 10.53 1.74
C ARG A 97 -0.03 10.03 0.76
N ILE A 98 -0.02 8.72 0.54
CA ILE A 98 -0.98 8.02 -0.33
C ILE A 98 -1.47 6.74 0.35
N VAL A 99 -2.50 6.16 -0.23
CA VAL A 99 -2.94 4.81 0.11
C VAL A 99 -2.89 3.94 -1.13
N VAL A 100 -2.32 2.75 -0.97
CA VAL A 100 -2.17 1.74 -2.02
C VAL A 100 -3.16 0.61 -1.74
N PRO A 101 -4.30 0.54 -2.47
CA PRO A 101 -5.27 -0.52 -2.30
C PRO A 101 -4.83 -1.80 -3.00
N ALA A 102 -5.07 -2.94 -2.36
CA ALA A 102 -4.78 -4.26 -2.91
C ALA A 102 -5.81 -5.29 -2.44
N ALA A 103 -6.19 -6.24 -3.30
CA ALA A 103 -7.02 -7.36 -2.89
C ALA A 103 -6.27 -8.26 -1.90
N TRP A 104 -4.98 -8.50 -2.16
CA TRP A 104 -4.04 -9.22 -1.31
C TRP A 104 -2.61 -8.88 -1.70
N PHE A 105 -1.64 -9.27 -0.83
CA PHE A 105 -0.23 -9.22 -1.18
C PHE A 105 0.43 -10.58 -0.99
N TYR A 106 1.60 -10.72 -1.57
CA TYR A 106 2.40 -11.94 -1.53
C TYR A 106 3.65 -11.74 -0.68
N GLU A 107 4.02 -12.81 0.04
CA GLU A 107 5.31 -12.89 0.72
C GLU A 107 5.83 -14.32 0.67
N TRP A 108 7.14 -14.46 0.67
CA TRP A 108 7.83 -15.74 0.62
C TRP A 108 8.54 -15.98 1.95
N ASN A 109 8.37 -17.18 2.49
CA ASN A 109 9.13 -17.58 3.66
C ASN A 109 10.58 -17.92 3.30
N GLN A 110 11.38 -18.31 4.31
CA GLN A 110 12.80 -18.69 4.13
C GLN A 110 12.99 -19.87 3.18
N ARG A 111 11.96 -20.74 3.05
CA ARG A 111 11.96 -21.88 2.12
C ARG A 111 11.51 -21.51 0.71
N LYS A 112 11.29 -20.23 0.44
CA LYS A 112 10.75 -19.70 -0.82
C LYS A 112 9.33 -20.18 -1.14
N GLU A 113 8.58 -20.58 -0.12
CA GLU A 113 7.18 -20.95 -0.25
C GLU A 113 6.33 -19.67 -0.30
N LYS A 114 5.46 -19.60 -1.31
CA LYS A 114 4.58 -18.45 -1.54
C LYS A 114 3.43 -18.44 -0.54
N ASN A 115 3.21 -17.31 0.08
CA ASN A 115 2.07 -17.05 0.97
C ASN A 115 1.29 -15.85 0.45
N ILE A 116 -0.03 -15.93 0.55
CA ILE A 116 -0.99 -14.88 0.21
C ILE A 116 -1.56 -14.34 1.50
N PHE A 117 -1.58 -13.02 1.63
CA PHE A 117 -2.13 -12.33 2.78
C PHE A 117 -3.26 -11.40 2.34
N SER A 118 -4.43 -11.54 2.94
CA SER A 118 -5.64 -10.76 2.71
C SER A 118 -6.27 -10.29 4.03
N SER A 119 -7.16 -9.32 3.96
CA SER A 119 -7.99 -8.98 5.13
C SER A 119 -9.00 -10.09 5.39
N LYS A 120 -9.34 -10.31 6.66
CA LYS A 120 -10.42 -11.22 7.08
C LYS A 120 -11.80 -10.59 6.92
N GLU A 121 -11.88 -9.28 7.05
CA GLU A 121 -13.13 -8.54 7.21
C GLU A 121 -13.48 -7.70 5.98
N GLN A 122 -12.49 -7.37 5.15
CA GLN A 122 -12.66 -6.47 4.02
C GLN A 122 -12.14 -7.09 2.73
N PRO A 123 -12.76 -6.81 1.58
CA PRO A 123 -12.33 -7.36 0.30
C PRO A 123 -11.00 -6.75 -0.19
N VAL A 124 -10.56 -5.66 0.43
CA VAL A 124 -9.37 -4.90 0.05
C VAL A 124 -8.59 -4.49 1.28
N ILE A 125 -7.28 -4.60 1.23
CA ILE A 125 -6.35 -4.02 2.19
C ILE A 125 -5.86 -2.65 1.69
N PHE A 126 -5.68 -1.71 2.60
CA PHE A 126 -5.20 -0.37 2.31
C PHE A 126 -3.80 -0.19 2.90
N MET A 127 -2.78 -0.24 2.06
CA MET A 127 -1.40 -0.08 2.50
C MET A 127 -1.02 1.40 2.51
N ALA A 128 -0.43 1.88 3.60
CA ALA A 128 0.12 3.23 3.68
C ALA A 128 1.33 3.37 2.75
N GLY A 129 1.40 4.46 2.03
CA GLY A 129 2.50 4.80 1.14
C GLY A 129 2.82 6.28 1.16
N ILE A 130 3.94 6.61 0.56
CA ILE A 130 4.39 7.99 0.31
C ILE A 130 4.91 8.09 -1.09
N TYR A 131 4.80 9.26 -1.72
CA TYR A 131 5.30 9.48 -3.07
C TYR A 131 6.26 10.66 -3.16
N ASN A 132 7.04 10.68 -4.22
CA ASN A 132 7.94 11.77 -4.59
C ASN A 132 7.96 11.95 -6.10
N TYR A 133 8.47 13.08 -6.55
CA TYR A 133 8.76 13.33 -7.96
C TYR A 133 10.18 12.89 -8.29
N ASP A 134 10.33 12.13 -9.35
CA ASP A 134 11.60 11.69 -9.89
C ASP A 134 11.54 11.83 -11.41
N GLN A 135 12.34 12.76 -11.96
CA GLN A 135 12.38 13.06 -13.40
C GLN A 135 10.98 13.31 -14.01
N ASP A 136 10.17 14.16 -13.36
CA ASP A 136 8.80 14.51 -13.76
C ASP A 136 7.76 13.38 -13.64
N GLU A 137 8.15 12.23 -13.09
CA GLU A 137 7.24 11.12 -12.81
C GLU A 137 6.91 11.02 -11.31
N GLU A 138 5.63 10.83 -10.97
CA GLU A 138 5.23 10.52 -9.59
C GLU A 138 5.57 9.05 -9.30
N ARG A 139 6.43 8.82 -8.29
CA ARG A 139 6.83 7.49 -7.83
C ARG A 139 6.48 7.32 -6.36
N PHE A 140 6.11 6.12 -5.96
CA PHE A 140 5.75 5.83 -4.58
C PHE A 140 6.51 4.65 -3.99
N VAL A 141 6.53 4.60 -2.67
CA VAL A 141 6.97 3.45 -1.88
C VAL A 141 5.89 3.06 -0.89
N ILE A 142 5.78 1.76 -0.61
CA ILE A 142 4.92 1.22 0.44
C ILE A 142 5.66 1.30 1.78
N LEU A 143 4.99 1.80 2.82
CA LEU A 143 5.53 1.78 4.17
C LEU A 143 5.37 0.37 4.77
N THR A 144 6.39 -0.06 5.49
CA THR A 144 6.40 -1.35 6.18
C THR A 144 6.69 -1.17 7.66
N THR A 145 6.10 -2.01 8.48
CA THR A 145 6.30 -2.06 9.94
C THR A 145 6.72 -3.45 10.39
N ALA A 146 6.98 -3.64 11.68
CA ALA A 146 7.24 -4.96 12.25
C ALA A 146 6.04 -5.89 12.01
N ALA A 147 6.32 -7.14 11.70
CA ALA A 147 5.28 -8.14 11.47
C ALA A 147 4.50 -8.42 12.76
N ASN A 148 3.17 -8.48 12.65
CA ASN A 148 2.30 -8.99 13.71
C ASN A 148 2.29 -10.54 13.72
N GLU A 149 1.51 -11.14 14.61
CA GLU A 149 1.46 -12.60 14.79
C GLU A 149 1.02 -13.37 13.53
N SER A 150 0.16 -12.79 12.70
CA SER A 150 -0.28 -13.43 11.45
C SER A 150 0.83 -13.51 10.39
N MET A 151 1.77 -12.54 10.41
CA MET A 151 2.82 -12.41 9.42
C MET A 151 4.18 -12.99 9.87
N LYS A 152 4.51 -12.93 11.16
CA LYS A 152 5.79 -13.40 11.75
C LYS A 152 6.23 -14.79 11.28
N PRO A 153 5.35 -15.79 11.10
CA PRO A 153 5.76 -17.12 10.63
C PRO A 153 6.37 -17.13 9.21
N VAL A 154 6.13 -16.07 8.43
CA VAL A 154 6.56 -15.95 7.03
C VAL A 154 7.68 -14.93 6.87
N HIS A 155 7.53 -13.76 7.47
CA HIS A 155 8.50 -12.66 7.37
C HIS A 155 8.46 -11.76 8.62
N ASP A 156 9.58 -11.10 8.95
CA ASP A 156 9.73 -10.16 10.08
C ASP A 156 9.10 -8.78 9.84
N ARG A 157 8.71 -8.48 8.60
CA ARG A 157 8.10 -7.21 8.19
C ARG A 157 6.79 -7.46 7.47
N MET A 158 5.88 -6.46 7.56
CA MET A 158 4.62 -6.44 6.83
C MET A 158 4.33 -5.01 6.33
N PRO A 159 3.46 -4.81 5.33
CA PRO A 159 2.97 -3.49 4.98
C PRO A 159 2.31 -2.81 6.19
N LEU A 160 2.46 -1.50 6.30
CA LEU A 160 1.68 -0.69 7.24
C LEU A 160 0.25 -0.58 6.70
N ILE A 161 -0.65 -1.44 7.20
CA ILE A 161 -2.04 -1.50 6.77
C ILE A 161 -2.87 -0.54 7.59
N LEU A 162 -3.70 0.23 6.90
CA LEU A 162 -4.67 1.16 7.46
C LEU A 162 -6.06 0.52 7.47
N GLU A 163 -6.83 0.77 8.54
CA GLU A 163 -8.25 0.54 8.53
C GLU A 163 -8.95 1.60 7.66
N LYS A 164 -10.16 1.32 7.20
CA LYS A 164 -10.89 2.22 6.29
C LYS A 164 -11.09 3.63 6.89
N GLU A 165 -11.34 3.69 8.18
CA GLU A 165 -11.52 4.92 8.96
C GLU A 165 -10.21 5.71 9.14
N GLU A 166 -9.07 5.06 8.98
CA GLU A 166 -7.74 5.67 9.11
C GLU A 166 -7.26 6.33 7.81
N ILE A 167 -7.89 6.04 6.67
CA ILE A 167 -7.48 6.57 5.35
C ILE A 167 -7.50 8.10 5.34
N LEU A 168 -8.60 8.71 5.75
CA LEU A 168 -8.71 10.16 5.81
C LEU A 168 -7.75 10.79 6.83
N PRO A 169 -7.67 10.31 8.08
CA PRO A 169 -6.65 10.77 9.03
C PRO A 169 -5.22 10.63 8.52
N TRP A 170 -4.88 9.51 7.85
CA TRP A 170 -3.56 9.29 7.25
C TRP A 170 -3.22 10.36 6.21
N ILE A 171 -4.14 10.67 5.32
CA ILE A 171 -3.89 11.61 4.22
C ILE A 171 -3.91 13.07 4.71
N PHE A 172 -4.91 13.45 5.52
CA PHE A 172 -5.18 14.85 5.84
C PHE A 172 -4.54 15.35 7.15
N ASN A 173 -4.19 14.45 8.07
CA ASN A 173 -3.77 14.86 9.41
C ASN A 173 -2.34 14.38 9.70
N GLU A 174 -1.39 15.34 9.72
CA GLU A 174 0.04 15.05 9.96
C GLU A 174 0.27 14.37 11.31
N LYS A 175 -0.34 14.89 12.36
CA LYS A 175 -0.19 14.35 13.73
C LYS A 175 -0.70 12.93 13.87
N LYS A 176 -1.87 12.62 13.25
CA LYS A 176 -2.40 11.25 13.25
C LYS A 176 -1.58 10.34 12.36
N ALA A 177 -1.11 10.83 11.21
CA ALA A 177 -0.23 10.06 10.34
C ALA A 177 1.08 9.66 11.05
N GLU A 178 1.70 10.59 11.79
CA GLU A 178 2.89 10.30 12.60
C GLU A 178 2.63 9.21 13.64
N GLN A 179 1.51 9.26 14.36
CA GLN A 179 1.11 8.20 15.30
C GLN A 179 0.92 6.84 14.61
N MET A 180 0.36 6.84 13.39
CA MET A 180 0.13 5.61 12.62
C MET A 180 1.43 4.96 12.13
N LEU A 181 2.54 5.70 12.01
CA LEU A 181 3.84 5.12 11.64
C LEU A 181 4.32 4.04 12.62
N HIS A 182 3.82 4.06 13.85
CA HIS A 182 4.19 3.14 14.93
C HIS A 182 3.08 2.13 15.29
N LYS A 183 1.97 2.12 14.54
CA LYS A 183 0.87 1.19 14.82
C LYS A 183 1.24 -0.26 14.46
N THR A 184 0.64 -1.20 15.18
CA THR A 184 0.59 -2.61 14.78
C THR A 184 -0.66 -2.81 13.91
N PRO A 185 -0.54 -3.26 12.63
CA PRO A 185 -1.69 -3.53 11.78
C PRO A 185 -2.59 -4.65 12.30
N CYS A 186 -3.84 -4.73 11.79
CA CYS A 186 -4.76 -5.83 12.05
C CYS A 186 -4.18 -7.19 11.64
N LEU A 187 -4.74 -8.26 12.19
CA LEU A 187 -4.40 -9.62 11.80
C LEU A 187 -4.93 -9.94 10.41
N LEU A 188 -4.11 -10.62 9.61
CA LEU A 188 -4.43 -11.01 8.25
C LEU A 188 -4.81 -12.49 8.17
N GLU A 189 -5.60 -12.83 7.17
CA GLU A 189 -5.76 -14.20 6.72
C GLU A 189 -4.56 -14.59 5.87
N ARG A 190 -3.97 -15.76 6.17
CA ARG A 190 -2.89 -16.34 5.39
C ARG A 190 -3.39 -17.55 4.62
N LYS A 191 -3.06 -17.64 3.33
CA LYS A 191 -3.27 -18.81 2.48
C LYS A 191 -1.94 -19.22 1.86
N THR A 192 -1.67 -20.52 1.85
CA THR A 192 -0.48 -21.11 1.23
C THR A 192 -0.85 -22.44 0.59
N ASP A 193 -0.24 -22.73 -0.55
CA ASP A 193 -0.45 -23.98 -1.26
C ASP A 193 0.21 -25.18 -0.55
N PHE A 194 1.03 -24.93 0.48
CA PHE A 194 1.85 -25.94 1.16
C PHE A 194 1.23 -26.48 2.47
N GLU A 195 0.18 -25.88 3.01
CA GLU A 195 -0.48 -26.37 4.24
C GLU A 195 -1.33 -27.63 4.01
N GLN A 196 -1.68 -27.95 2.77
CA GLN A 196 -2.44 -29.18 2.46
C GLN A 196 -1.59 -30.46 2.48
N MET A 197 -0.26 -30.38 2.56
CA MET A 197 0.64 -31.54 2.53
C MET A 197 1.00 -32.13 3.90
N THR A 198 0.50 -31.58 5.00
CA THR A 198 0.83 -32.03 6.37
C THR A 198 -0.27 -32.86 7.05
N LEU A 199 -1.22 -33.41 6.28
CA LEU A 199 -2.31 -34.27 6.80
C LEU A 199 -2.16 -35.74 6.37
N PHE A 200 -0.91 -36.23 6.28
CA PHE A 200 -0.67 -37.68 6.21
C PHE A 200 0.51 -38.07 7.06
#